data_407ba2417a536dafc57b2208a41bad01
#
_entry.id   407ba2417a536dafc57b2208a41bad01
#
_cell.length_a   1.000
_cell.length_b   1.000
_cell.length_c   1.000
_cell.angle_alpha   90.00
_cell.angle_beta   90.00
_cell.angle_gamma   90.00
#
_symmetry.space_group_name_H-M   'P 1'
#
loop_
_entity.id
_entity.type
_entity.pdbx_description
1 polymer ?
#
loop_
_entity_poly.entity_id
_entity_poly.type
_entity_poly.pdbx_seq_one_letter_code
_entity_poly.pdbx_strand_id
1 'polypeptide(L)'
;SREEMTAARPQLVSPGYLDAMGLRLVAGRFVTDQDTDSSPRVFVVNEAFASAYFPGEEVVGQRLNLGLGEPTEIVGVVGDVHHRGLDSRPQPELYFSYRQSLSGQGAPRASIVARTTGDPLALVPFLRQDILDLNPSLPIDNVMTMEARLSSSVAQPRFYALVLGVFAAGALALAMVGIYGVLAYTVSRRSRE
;
A
#
# COMPACT_ATOMS: atom_id res chain seq x y z
N SER A 1 6.08 22.84 -0.97
CA SER A 1 5.34 23.55 -2.01
C SER A 1 3.96 22.93 -2.18
N ARG A 2 2.92 23.72 -2.54
CA ARG A 2 1.50 23.28 -2.63
C ARG A 2 1.27 22.14 -3.64
N GLU A 3 2.08 22.07 -4.69
CA GLU A 3 2.00 21.02 -5.73
C GLU A 3 2.58 19.68 -5.29
N GLU A 4 3.52 19.66 -4.37
CA GLU A 4 4.13 18.43 -3.86
C GLU A 4 3.23 17.69 -2.87
N MET A 5 2.35 18.38 -2.14
CA MET A 5 1.35 17.76 -1.26
C MET A 5 0.24 17.01 -2.01
N THR A 6 0.09 17.26 -3.32
CA THR A 6 -0.85 16.54 -4.19
C THR A 6 -0.42 15.08 -4.42
N ALA A 7 0.81 14.71 -4.09
CA ALA A 7 1.32 13.35 -4.20
C ALA A 7 0.97 12.45 -3.00
N ALA A 8 0.49 13.01 -1.88
CA ALA A 8 0.09 12.23 -0.71
C ALA A 8 -1.26 11.54 -0.95
N ARG A 9 -1.39 10.29 -0.49
CA ARG A 9 -2.61 9.49 -0.69
C ARG A 9 -3.59 9.69 0.46
N PRO A 10 -4.79 10.22 0.21
CA PRO A 10 -5.82 10.28 1.21
C PRO A 10 -6.45 8.90 1.44
N GLN A 11 -6.63 8.54 2.70
CA GLN A 11 -7.29 7.33 3.15
C GLN A 11 -8.41 7.73 4.13
N LEU A 12 -9.62 7.25 3.88
CA LEU A 12 -10.73 7.36 4.83
C LEU A 12 -10.71 6.13 5.72
N VAL A 13 -10.58 6.33 7.02
CA VAL A 13 -10.39 5.24 7.98
C VAL A 13 -11.36 5.36 9.16
N SER A 14 -11.67 4.22 9.76
CA SER A 14 -12.38 4.15 11.05
C SER A 14 -11.39 4.22 12.22
N PRO A 15 -11.84 4.55 13.44
CA PRO A 15 -10.97 4.56 14.62
C PRO A 15 -10.24 3.23 14.88
N GLY A 16 -10.90 2.10 14.61
CA GLY A 16 -10.31 0.76 14.77
C GLY A 16 -9.28 0.36 13.71
N TYR A 17 -9.06 1.19 12.69
CA TYR A 17 -8.11 0.87 11.60
C TYR A 17 -6.67 0.70 12.10
N LEU A 18 -6.25 1.55 13.05
CA LEU A 18 -4.90 1.47 13.64
C LEU A 18 -4.62 0.08 14.22
N ASP A 19 -5.53 -0.41 15.07
CA ASP A 19 -5.40 -1.71 15.75
C ASP A 19 -5.55 -2.88 14.78
N ALA A 20 -6.53 -2.81 13.86
CA ALA A 20 -6.75 -3.85 12.88
C ALA A 20 -5.54 -4.04 11.96
N MET A 21 -4.89 -2.97 11.53
CA MET A 21 -3.69 -3.01 10.71
C MET A 21 -2.41 -3.22 11.52
N GLY A 22 -2.45 -3.07 12.84
CA GLY A 22 -1.29 -3.16 13.73
C GLY A 22 -0.31 -2.03 13.50
N LEU A 23 -0.81 -0.83 13.19
CA LEU A 23 0.01 0.34 12.99
C LEU A 23 0.49 0.89 14.34
N ARG A 24 1.74 1.32 14.38
CA ARG A 24 2.29 1.98 15.56
C ARG A 24 1.93 3.46 15.54
N LEU A 25 1.31 3.95 16.60
CA LEU A 25 1.20 5.39 16.83
C LEU A 25 2.58 5.92 17.27
N VAL A 26 3.11 6.88 16.52
CA VAL A 26 4.45 7.46 16.75
C VAL A 26 4.35 8.72 17.61
N ALA A 27 3.38 9.59 17.31
CA ALA A 27 3.14 10.83 18.07
C ALA A 27 1.66 11.22 18.01
N GLY A 28 1.20 11.99 19.00
CA GLY A 28 -0.15 12.50 19.07
C GLY A 28 -1.21 11.41 19.29
N ARG A 29 -2.35 11.52 18.57
CA ARG A 29 -3.47 10.57 18.63
C ARG A 29 -3.91 10.12 17.24
N PHE A 30 -4.57 8.98 17.17
CA PHE A 30 -5.28 8.56 15.96
C PHE A 30 -6.68 9.19 15.89
N VAL A 31 -7.38 9.01 14.76
CA VAL A 31 -8.78 9.41 14.61
C VAL A 31 -9.67 8.65 15.60
N THR A 32 -10.69 9.30 16.09
CA THR A 32 -11.64 8.77 17.08
C THR A 32 -13.08 8.92 16.60
N ASP A 33 -14.02 8.33 17.33
CA ASP A 33 -15.46 8.49 17.07
C ASP A 33 -15.97 9.92 17.27
N GLN A 34 -15.20 10.77 17.95
CA GLN A 34 -15.51 12.18 18.16
C GLN A 34 -15.15 13.07 16.97
N ASP A 35 -14.32 12.57 16.06
CA ASP A 35 -13.90 13.30 14.85
C ASP A 35 -15.00 13.15 13.77
N THR A 36 -16.04 13.98 13.89
CA THR A 36 -17.25 13.99 13.04
C THR A 36 -17.32 15.27 12.20
N ASP A 37 -18.29 15.37 11.31
CA ASP A 37 -18.53 16.56 10.48
C ASP A 37 -18.78 17.84 11.30
N SER A 38 -19.23 17.72 12.55
CA SER A 38 -19.46 18.84 13.45
C SER A 38 -18.24 19.25 14.28
N SER A 39 -17.17 18.46 14.28
CA SER A 39 -15.91 18.75 14.96
C SER A 39 -14.91 19.47 14.04
N PRO A 40 -13.90 20.15 14.59
CA PRO A 40 -12.80 20.68 13.79
C PRO A 40 -12.17 19.57 12.93
N ARG A 41 -11.87 19.88 11.66
CA ARG A 41 -11.28 18.89 10.77
C ARG A 41 -9.88 18.54 11.19
N VAL A 42 -9.64 17.23 11.29
CA VAL A 42 -8.35 16.67 11.71
C VAL A 42 -7.93 15.54 10.76
N PHE A 43 -6.64 15.29 10.73
CA PHE A 43 -6.09 14.14 10.04
C PHE A 43 -4.81 13.63 10.71
N VAL A 44 -4.44 12.41 10.39
CA VAL A 44 -3.22 11.75 10.83
C VAL A 44 -2.34 11.52 9.61
N VAL A 45 -1.04 11.56 9.79
CA VAL A 45 -0.05 11.34 8.72
C VAL A 45 0.84 10.16 9.06
N ASN A 46 1.52 9.59 8.05
CA ASN A 46 2.56 8.60 8.29
C ASN A 46 3.96 9.25 8.45
N GLU A 47 4.95 8.45 8.88
CA GLU A 47 6.33 8.90 9.05
C GLU A 47 6.96 9.39 7.72
N ALA A 48 6.59 8.78 6.59
CA ALA A 48 7.05 9.22 5.28
C ALA A 48 6.56 10.63 4.93
N PHE A 49 5.30 10.96 5.28
CA PHE A 49 4.76 12.31 5.10
C PHE A 49 5.50 13.31 6.01
N ALA A 50 5.64 12.98 7.30
CA ALA A 50 6.33 13.82 8.25
C ALA A 50 7.76 14.14 7.80
N SER A 51 8.50 13.12 7.37
CA SER A 51 9.88 13.27 6.89
C SER A 51 10.01 14.07 5.60
N ALA A 52 9.02 13.95 4.70
CA ALA A 52 9.06 14.63 3.40
C ALA A 52 8.70 16.12 3.50
N TYR A 53 7.74 16.47 4.36
CA TYR A 53 7.17 17.83 4.38
C TYR A 53 7.54 18.65 5.62
N PHE A 54 7.99 17.99 6.70
CA PHE A 54 8.36 18.63 7.98
C PHE A 54 9.67 18.07 8.52
N PRO A 55 10.78 18.13 7.75
CA PRO A 55 12.04 17.55 8.18
C PRO A 55 12.59 18.26 9.42
N GLY A 56 12.63 17.54 10.55
CA GLY A 56 13.13 18.07 11.82
C GLY A 56 12.19 18.98 12.58
N GLU A 57 10.92 19.11 12.16
CA GLU A 57 9.91 19.92 12.81
C GLU A 57 8.89 19.05 13.57
N GLU A 58 8.23 19.63 14.56
CA GLU A 58 7.08 19.01 15.21
C GLU A 58 5.87 19.06 14.28
N VAL A 59 5.35 17.89 13.93
CA VAL A 59 4.28 17.74 12.92
C VAL A 59 2.90 17.84 13.55
N VAL A 60 2.74 17.34 14.80
CA VAL A 60 1.45 17.36 15.52
C VAL A 60 1.10 18.80 15.87
N GLY A 61 -0.14 19.20 15.62
CA GLY A 61 -0.63 20.56 15.82
C GLY A 61 -0.45 21.51 14.63
N GLN A 62 0.30 21.08 13.60
CA GLN A 62 0.41 21.86 12.36
C GLN A 62 -0.92 21.87 11.60
N ARG A 63 -1.23 23.00 10.96
CA ARG A 63 -2.46 23.17 10.17
C ARG A 63 -2.14 23.34 8.69
N LEU A 64 -2.76 22.51 7.87
CA LEU A 64 -2.56 22.54 6.43
C LEU A 64 -3.86 22.90 5.69
N ASN A 65 -3.72 23.75 4.69
CA ASN A 65 -4.83 24.03 3.78
C ASN A 65 -4.82 22.99 2.63
N LEU A 66 -5.64 21.97 2.79
CA LEU A 66 -5.79 20.88 1.81
C LEU A 66 -6.81 21.18 0.70
N GLY A 67 -7.35 22.41 0.64
CA GLY A 67 -8.40 22.78 -0.30
C GLY A 67 -9.81 22.28 0.10
N LEU A 68 -9.97 21.82 1.34
CA LEU A 68 -11.23 21.30 1.90
C LEU A 68 -12.07 22.38 2.62
N GLY A 69 -11.78 23.64 2.37
CA GLY A 69 -12.39 24.79 3.04
C GLY A 69 -11.47 25.35 4.14
N GLU A 70 -11.69 25.00 5.41
CA GLU A 70 -10.85 25.45 6.51
C GLU A 70 -9.55 24.65 6.62
N PRO A 71 -8.47 25.26 7.21
CA PRO A 71 -7.25 24.55 7.50
C PRO A 71 -7.50 23.35 8.42
N THR A 72 -6.98 22.18 8.03
CA THR A 72 -7.13 20.93 8.75
C THR A 72 -5.90 20.67 9.62
N GLU A 73 -6.08 20.25 10.86
CA GLU A 73 -5.01 20.05 11.83
C GLU A 73 -4.47 18.62 11.83
N ILE A 74 -3.14 18.46 11.87
CA ILE A 74 -2.48 17.17 12.08
C ILE A 74 -2.54 16.83 13.56
N VAL A 75 -3.25 15.75 13.90
CA VAL A 75 -3.42 15.33 15.31
C VAL A 75 -2.55 14.14 15.70
N GLY A 76 -1.90 13.50 14.73
CA GLY A 76 -1.01 12.38 15.03
C GLY A 76 -0.15 11.95 13.85
N VAL A 77 0.87 11.16 14.19
CA VAL A 77 1.78 10.52 13.26
C VAL A 77 1.76 9.01 13.51
N VAL A 78 1.61 8.22 12.46
CA VAL A 78 1.65 6.75 12.52
C VAL A 78 2.85 6.21 11.73
N GLY A 79 3.24 4.98 12.05
CA GLY A 79 4.29 4.28 11.31
C GLY A 79 3.87 4.04 9.85
N ASP A 80 4.85 3.83 9.00
CA ASP A 80 4.64 3.62 7.58
C ASP A 80 4.01 2.26 7.26
N VAL A 81 3.19 2.22 6.20
CA VAL A 81 2.60 1.00 5.63
C VAL A 81 3.18 0.73 4.25
N HIS A 82 3.55 -0.53 4.00
CA HIS A 82 4.06 -0.97 2.71
C HIS A 82 2.93 -1.54 1.83
N HIS A 83 2.17 -0.69 1.17
CA HIS A 83 1.02 -1.12 0.34
C HIS A 83 1.40 -1.84 -0.97
N ARG A 84 2.64 -1.70 -1.44
CA ARG A 84 3.10 -2.23 -2.74
C ARG A 84 4.17 -3.32 -2.61
N GLY A 85 4.29 -3.95 -1.45
CA GLY A 85 5.32 -4.94 -1.15
C GLY A 85 6.43 -4.35 -0.28
N LEU A 86 7.18 -5.24 0.37
CA LEU A 86 8.21 -4.90 1.36
C LEU A 86 9.39 -4.11 0.77
N ASP A 87 9.60 -4.18 -0.55
CA ASP A 87 10.69 -3.50 -1.25
C ASP A 87 10.34 -2.08 -1.73
N SER A 88 9.09 -1.66 -1.58
CA SER A 88 8.67 -0.31 -1.99
C SER A 88 8.94 0.70 -0.88
N ARG A 89 9.49 1.87 -1.25
CA ARG A 89 9.61 2.98 -0.29
C ARG A 89 8.21 3.39 0.17
N PRO A 90 8.01 3.63 1.48
CA PRO A 90 6.77 4.18 2.00
C PRO A 90 6.43 5.49 1.28
N GLN A 91 5.17 5.66 0.94
CA GLN A 91 4.67 6.89 0.31
C GLN A 91 3.99 7.76 1.36
N PRO A 92 4.04 9.09 1.22
CA PRO A 92 3.27 9.99 2.07
C PRO A 92 1.79 9.69 2.04
N GLU A 93 1.18 9.51 3.21
CA GLU A 93 -0.24 9.17 3.38
C GLU A 93 -0.91 10.07 4.41
N LEU A 94 -2.19 10.34 4.15
CA LEU A 94 -3.08 11.14 4.98
C LEU A 94 -4.26 10.27 5.40
N TYR A 95 -4.55 10.18 6.68
CA TYR A 95 -5.64 9.40 7.24
C TYR A 95 -6.70 10.32 7.81
N PHE A 96 -7.89 10.30 7.23
CA PHE A 96 -9.04 11.08 7.65
C PHE A 96 -10.09 10.19 8.30
N SER A 97 -10.81 10.70 9.30
CA SER A 97 -11.99 10.00 9.80
C SER A 97 -13.06 9.90 8.70
N TYR A 98 -13.59 8.69 8.46
CA TYR A 98 -14.70 8.50 7.54
C TYR A 98 -15.96 9.28 7.93
N ARG A 99 -16.06 9.68 9.20
CA ARG A 99 -17.15 10.51 9.76
C ARG A 99 -17.00 11.99 9.44
N GLN A 100 -15.79 12.43 9.04
CA GLN A 100 -15.54 13.78 8.56
C GLN A 100 -15.66 13.79 7.04
N SER A 101 -16.89 13.93 6.52
CA SER A 101 -17.16 13.87 5.09
C SER A 101 -16.25 14.79 4.30
N LEU A 102 -15.52 14.23 3.36
CA LEU A 102 -14.78 14.98 2.36
C LEU A 102 -15.74 15.36 1.23
N SER A 103 -16.52 16.42 1.47
CA SER A 103 -17.33 17.09 0.42
C SER A 103 -18.23 16.17 -0.41
N GLY A 104 -19.08 15.35 0.23
CA GLY A 104 -20.13 14.59 -0.47
C GLY A 104 -19.65 13.45 -1.38
N GLN A 105 -18.37 13.18 -1.41
CA GLN A 105 -17.82 12.00 -2.09
C GLN A 105 -17.95 10.79 -1.16
N GLY A 106 -19.12 10.15 -1.21
CA GLY A 106 -19.27 8.83 -0.64
C GLY A 106 -18.19 7.91 -1.23
N ALA A 107 -17.47 7.16 -0.39
CA ALA A 107 -16.53 6.17 -0.89
C ALA A 107 -17.31 5.13 -1.70
N PRO A 108 -17.14 5.02 -3.02
CA PRO A 108 -17.88 4.06 -3.84
C PRO A 108 -17.51 2.62 -3.48
N ARG A 109 -16.44 2.44 -2.72
CA ARG A 109 -15.96 1.16 -2.20
C ARG A 109 -15.41 1.33 -0.80
N ALA A 110 -15.82 0.43 0.10
CA ALA A 110 -15.24 0.30 1.43
C ALA A 110 -14.50 -1.04 1.54
N SER A 111 -13.37 -1.05 2.25
CA SER A 111 -12.67 -2.28 2.60
C SER A 111 -12.79 -2.51 4.10
N ILE A 112 -13.27 -3.67 4.49
CA ILE A 112 -13.33 -4.08 5.89
C ILE A 112 -12.08 -4.89 6.19
N VAL A 113 -11.34 -4.48 7.21
CA VAL A 113 -10.20 -5.22 7.74
C VAL A 113 -10.56 -5.75 9.12
N ALA A 114 -10.47 -7.05 9.30
CA ALA A 114 -10.72 -7.71 10.57
C ALA A 114 -9.46 -8.46 11.02
N ARG A 115 -9.08 -8.26 12.29
CA ARG A 115 -8.00 -9.01 12.94
C ARG A 115 -8.61 -10.04 13.88
N THR A 116 -8.14 -11.27 13.82
CA THR A 116 -8.56 -12.37 14.69
C THR A 116 -7.35 -13.16 15.19
N THR A 117 -7.51 -13.86 16.30
CA THR A 117 -6.52 -14.79 16.83
C THR A 117 -6.68 -16.23 16.28
N GLY A 118 -7.80 -16.51 15.60
CA GLY A 118 -8.11 -17.81 14.98
C GLY A 118 -8.00 -17.76 13.46
N ASP A 119 -8.64 -18.73 12.79
CA ASP A 119 -8.74 -18.76 11.32
C ASP A 119 -9.50 -17.53 10.81
N PRO A 120 -8.85 -16.64 10.04
CA PRO A 120 -9.50 -15.44 9.52
C PRO A 120 -10.68 -15.75 8.61
N LEU A 121 -10.65 -16.87 7.86
CA LEU A 121 -11.71 -17.24 6.94
C LEU A 121 -12.97 -17.70 7.66
N ALA A 122 -12.87 -18.14 8.91
CA ALA A 122 -14.01 -18.50 9.73
C ALA A 122 -14.94 -17.32 10.05
N LEU A 123 -14.43 -16.07 9.98
CA LEU A 123 -15.22 -14.86 10.20
C LEU A 123 -16.06 -14.47 8.97
N VAL A 124 -15.69 -14.92 7.78
CA VAL A 124 -16.29 -14.47 6.51
C VAL A 124 -17.80 -14.69 6.45
N PRO A 125 -18.36 -15.85 6.83
CA PRO A 125 -19.81 -16.06 6.81
C PRO A 125 -20.58 -15.08 7.69
N PHE A 126 -20.07 -14.80 8.89
CA PHE A 126 -20.70 -13.89 9.84
C PHE A 126 -20.66 -12.44 9.32
N LEU A 127 -19.49 -11.95 8.89
CA LEU A 127 -19.36 -10.62 8.30
C LEU A 127 -20.24 -10.45 7.05
N ARG A 128 -20.33 -11.49 6.23
CA ARG A 128 -21.20 -11.47 5.05
C ARG A 128 -22.66 -11.34 5.44
N GLN A 129 -23.10 -12.07 6.45
CA GLN A 129 -24.49 -12.00 6.92
C GLN A 129 -24.80 -10.61 7.49
N ASP A 130 -23.94 -10.07 8.37
CA ASP A 130 -24.10 -8.74 8.94
C ASP A 130 -24.21 -7.64 7.86
N ILE A 131 -23.37 -7.71 6.82
CA ILE A 131 -23.40 -6.75 5.70
C ILE A 131 -24.70 -6.89 4.90
N LEU A 132 -25.15 -8.11 4.60
CA LEU A 132 -26.38 -8.35 3.85
C LEU A 132 -27.62 -7.97 4.65
N ASP A 133 -27.59 -8.11 5.97
CA ASP A 133 -28.68 -7.67 6.85
C ASP A 133 -28.81 -6.13 6.86
N LEU A 134 -27.67 -5.42 6.74
CA LEU A 134 -27.67 -3.97 6.59
C LEU A 134 -28.15 -3.51 5.21
N ASN A 135 -27.69 -4.16 4.17
CA ASN A 135 -28.12 -3.87 2.79
C ASN A 135 -27.90 -5.09 1.86
N PRO A 136 -28.97 -5.81 1.51
CA PRO A 136 -28.89 -7.00 0.65
C PRO A 136 -28.33 -6.77 -0.76
N SER A 137 -28.27 -5.50 -1.20
CA SER A 137 -27.80 -5.15 -2.55
C SER A 137 -26.29 -4.83 -2.60
N LEU A 138 -25.59 -4.88 -1.47
CA LEU A 138 -24.13 -4.61 -1.45
C LEU A 138 -23.36 -5.82 -2.00
N PRO A 139 -22.59 -5.65 -3.08
CA PRO A 139 -21.73 -6.71 -3.56
C PRO A 139 -20.51 -6.86 -2.62
N ILE A 140 -20.25 -8.09 -2.19
CA ILE A 140 -19.08 -8.43 -1.37
C ILE A 140 -18.12 -9.20 -2.26
N ASP A 141 -17.00 -8.59 -2.61
CA ASP A 141 -15.97 -9.16 -3.45
C ASP A 141 -14.60 -9.15 -2.75
N ASN A 142 -13.62 -9.79 -3.35
CA ASN A 142 -12.21 -9.78 -2.90
C ASN A 142 -11.97 -10.18 -1.43
N VAL A 143 -12.70 -11.18 -0.95
CA VAL A 143 -12.45 -11.74 0.39
C VAL A 143 -11.16 -12.55 0.36
N MET A 144 -10.14 -12.08 1.08
CA MET A 144 -8.84 -12.74 1.15
C MET A 144 -8.14 -12.45 2.47
N THR A 145 -7.25 -13.33 2.88
CA THR A 145 -6.38 -13.07 4.03
C THR A 145 -5.27 -12.09 3.66
N MET A 146 -4.70 -11.41 4.66
CA MET A 146 -3.57 -10.50 4.44
C MET A 146 -2.35 -11.25 3.88
N GLU A 147 -2.14 -12.50 4.29
CA GLU A 147 -1.08 -13.37 3.76
C GLU A 147 -1.27 -13.65 2.26
N ALA A 148 -2.50 -13.99 1.84
CA ALA A 148 -2.82 -14.20 0.43
C ALA A 148 -2.59 -12.91 -0.38
N ARG A 149 -2.94 -11.75 0.17
CA ARG A 149 -2.72 -10.45 -0.45
C ARG A 149 -1.23 -10.15 -0.61
N LEU A 150 -0.42 -10.41 0.41
CA LEU A 150 1.04 -10.27 0.35
C LEU A 150 1.65 -11.25 -0.66
N SER A 151 1.24 -12.51 -0.65
CA SER A 151 1.73 -13.53 -1.59
C SER A 151 1.45 -13.15 -3.03
N SER A 152 0.26 -12.63 -3.33
CA SER A 152 -0.09 -12.20 -4.70
C SER A 152 0.76 -11.02 -5.18
N SER A 153 1.18 -10.15 -4.28
CA SER A 153 2.03 -8.99 -4.63
C SER A 153 3.45 -9.36 -5.03
N VAL A 154 3.98 -10.50 -4.55
CA VAL A 154 5.35 -10.98 -4.87
C VAL A 154 5.38 -12.09 -5.94
N ALA A 155 4.25 -12.63 -6.34
CA ALA A 155 4.18 -13.70 -7.36
C ALA A 155 4.63 -13.20 -8.74
N GLN A 156 4.23 -12.02 -9.13
CA GLN A 156 4.53 -11.45 -10.46
C GLN A 156 6.04 -11.16 -10.67
N PRO A 157 6.79 -10.55 -9.74
CA PRO A 157 8.24 -10.37 -9.88
C PRO A 157 9.01 -11.69 -10.01
N ARG A 158 8.60 -12.73 -9.28
CA ARG A 158 9.22 -14.05 -9.35
C ARG A 158 9.04 -14.71 -10.71
N PHE A 159 7.87 -14.59 -11.31
CA PHE A 159 7.60 -15.11 -12.66
C PHE A 159 8.49 -14.43 -13.69
N TYR A 160 8.61 -13.10 -13.66
CA TYR A 160 9.50 -12.37 -14.59
C TYR A 160 10.97 -12.75 -14.40
N ALA A 161 11.44 -12.92 -13.17
CA ALA A 161 12.80 -13.35 -12.88
C ALA A 161 13.09 -14.76 -13.46
N LEU A 162 12.14 -15.69 -13.34
CA LEU A 162 12.26 -17.03 -13.90
C LEU A 162 12.32 -16.99 -15.44
N VAL A 163 11.42 -16.26 -16.08
CA VAL A 163 11.39 -16.10 -17.54
C VAL A 163 12.70 -15.50 -18.05
N LEU A 164 13.17 -14.42 -17.43
CA LEU A 164 14.45 -13.80 -17.77
C LEU A 164 15.62 -14.75 -17.57
N GLY A 165 15.61 -15.55 -16.50
CA GLY A 165 16.64 -16.57 -16.24
C GLY A 165 16.72 -17.63 -17.32
N VAL A 166 15.57 -18.13 -17.80
CA VAL A 166 15.50 -19.11 -18.90
C VAL A 166 16.05 -18.51 -20.20
N PHE A 167 15.66 -17.27 -20.53
CA PHE A 167 16.19 -16.58 -21.71
C PHE A 167 17.70 -16.32 -21.61
N ALA A 168 18.19 -15.90 -20.47
CA ALA A 168 19.63 -15.69 -20.23
C ALA A 168 20.41 -17.00 -20.38
N ALA A 169 19.93 -18.11 -19.84
CA ALA A 169 20.54 -19.42 -20.00
C ALA A 169 20.57 -19.87 -21.47
N GLY A 170 19.49 -19.67 -22.22
CA GLY A 170 19.42 -19.96 -23.65
C GLY A 170 20.42 -19.12 -24.48
N ALA A 171 20.49 -17.82 -24.20
CA ALA A 171 21.45 -16.92 -24.86
C ALA A 171 22.91 -17.33 -24.58
N LEU A 172 23.21 -17.71 -23.32
CA LEU A 172 24.54 -18.19 -22.95
C LEU A 172 24.90 -19.48 -23.67
N ALA A 173 23.97 -20.43 -23.79
CA ALA A 173 24.18 -21.68 -24.53
C ALA A 173 24.46 -21.40 -26.00
N LEU A 174 23.70 -20.51 -26.64
CA LEU A 174 23.93 -20.13 -28.05
C LEU A 174 25.29 -19.42 -28.22
N ALA A 175 25.67 -18.56 -27.29
CA ALA A 175 26.98 -17.91 -27.33
C ALA A 175 28.13 -18.91 -27.21
N MET A 176 28.02 -19.91 -26.34
CA MET A 176 29.02 -20.98 -26.22
C MET A 176 29.15 -21.81 -27.52
N VAL A 177 28.01 -22.16 -28.11
CA VAL A 177 28.01 -22.90 -29.43
C VAL A 177 28.62 -22.03 -30.50
N GLY A 178 28.31 -20.72 -30.55
CA GLY A 178 28.90 -19.78 -31.52
C GLY A 178 30.42 -19.66 -31.38
N ILE A 179 30.91 -19.50 -30.16
CA ILE A 179 32.35 -19.43 -29.88
C ILE A 179 33.03 -20.74 -30.24
N TYR A 180 32.46 -21.88 -29.88
CA TYR A 180 32.99 -23.19 -30.22
C TYR A 180 33.09 -23.39 -31.76
N GLY A 181 32.03 -23.00 -32.49
CA GLY A 181 32.01 -23.09 -33.95
C GLY A 181 33.13 -22.25 -34.62
N VAL A 182 33.37 -21.03 -34.13
CA VAL A 182 34.44 -20.15 -34.64
C VAL A 182 35.81 -20.73 -34.33
N LEU A 183 36.02 -21.23 -33.10
CA LEU A 183 37.30 -21.86 -32.72
C LEU A 183 37.58 -23.14 -33.53
N ALA A 184 36.60 -24.03 -33.68
CA ALA A 184 36.70 -25.24 -34.45
C ALA A 184 37.06 -24.95 -35.94
N TYR A 185 36.39 -23.94 -36.52
CA TYR A 185 36.68 -23.51 -37.89
C TYR A 185 38.11 -22.99 -38.04
N THR A 186 38.58 -22.18 -37.11
CA THR A 186 39.92 -21.56 -37.11
C THR A 186 41.02 -22.63 -36.99
N VAL A 187 40.83 -23.61 -36.09
CA VAL A 187 41.77 -24.73 -35.91
C VAL A 187 41.80 -25.64 -37.14
N SER A 188 40.65 -25.95 -37.74
CA SER A 188 40.56 -26.79 -38.95
C SER A 188 41.24 -26.18 -40.16
N ARG A 189 41.32 -24.86 -40.26
CA ARG A 189 41.98 -24.14 -41.35
C ARG A 189 43.51 -24.14 -41.18
N ARG A 190 44.03 -24.06 -39.97
CA ARG A 190 45.46 -24.08 -39.66
C ARG A 190 46.12 -25.46 -39.83
N SER A 191 45.37 -26.53 -39.76
CA SER A 191 45.90 -27.89 -39.92
C SER A 191 45.98 -28.32 -41.38
N ARG A 192 45.60 -27.47 -42.34
CA ARG A 192 45.70 -27.71 -43.78
C ARG A 192 46.80 -26.94 -44.49
N GLU A 193 47.54 -26.12 -43.79
CA GLU A 193 48.77 -25.44 -44.17
C GLU A 193 49.99 -26.20 -43.60
#